data_a12773ee385cf6f67dc5079c70aef0ba
#
_entry.id   a12773ee385cf6f67dc5079c70aef0ba
#
_cell.length_a   1.000
_cell.length_b   1.000
_cell.length_c   1.000
_cell.angle_alpha   90.00
_cell.angle_beta   90.00
_cell.angle_gamma   90.00
#
_symmetry.space_group_name_H-M   'P 1'
#
loop_
_entity.id
_entity.type
_entity.pdbx_description
1 polymer ?
#
loop_
_entity_poly.entity_id
_entity_poly.type
_entity_poly.pdbx_seq_one_letter_code
_entity_poly.pdbx_strand_id
1 'polypeptide(L)'
;QALDRGLKELGFELVFDKRPQLIEAIKLATIDYVYANPPIRKNFSDYIIDTLHYDYHYISDIFSSTEGLPLGKYAIKVRMHRARQLLRTTEDSIADIAYALGYTSQTYMSTQFKKETGLSPLQYRKQSRK
;
A
#
# COMPACT_ATOMS: atom_id res chain seq x y z
N GLN A 1 5.50 -24.81 17.62
CA GLN A 1 5.79 -24.38 18.94
C GLN A 1 5.09 -25.21 19.99
N ALA A 2 5.84 -25.62 21.04
CA ALA A 2 5.31 -26.49 22.07
C ALA A 2 4.13 -25.85 22.78
N LEU A 3 4.25 -24.58 23.13
CA LEU A 3 3.17 -23.91 23.83
C LEU A 3 1.90 -23.84 22.99
N ASP A 4 2.07 -23.47 21.72
CA ASP A 4 0.95 -23.40 20.81
C ASP A 4 0.27 -24.75 20.65
N ARG A 5 1.07 -25.79 20.52
CA ARG A 5 0.53 -27.13 20.37
C ARG A 5 -0.20 -27.59 21.63
N GLY A 6 0.34 -27.27 22.78
CA GLY A 6 -0.31 -27.60 24.01
C GLY A 6 -1.63 -26.90 24.18
N LEU A 7 -1.69 -25.63 23.80
CA LEU A 7 -2.92 -24.87 23.85
C LEU A 7 -3.96 -25.45 22.90
N LYS A 8 -3.55 -25.91 21.74
CA LYS A 8 -4.47 -26.53 20.79
C LYS A 8 -5.09 -27.77 21.38
N GLU A 9 -4.28 -28.60 22.00
CA GLU A 9 -4.77 -29.82 22.60
C GLU A 9 -5.80 -29.56 23.68
N LEU A 10 -5.68 -28.41 24.33
CA LEU A 10 -6.63 -28.01 25.36
C LEU A 10 -7.74 -27.13 24.80
N GLY A 11 -7.78 -26.93 23.49
CA GLY A 11 -8.81 -26.10 22.90
C GLY A 11 -8.48 -24.62 22.91
N PHE A 12 -7.22 -24.28 23.11
CA PHE A 12 -6.81 -22.89 23.21
C PHE A 12 -6.20 -22.35 21.94
N GLU A 13 -6.30 -23.07 20.85
CA GLU A 13 -5.77 -22.56 19.57
C GLU A 13 -6.42 -21.23 19.21
N LEU A 14 -7.60 -20.95 19.72
CA LEU A 14 -8.29 -19.69 19.46
C LEU A 14 -7.56 -18.50 20.06
N VAL A 15 -6.72 -18.75 21.05
CA VAL A 15 -5.93 -17.68 21.67
C VAL A 15 -4.87 -17.14 20.72
N PHE A 16 -4.47 -17.98 19.75
CA PHE A 16 -3.41 -17.59 18.82
C PHE A 16 -4.02 -17.10 17.52
N ASP A 17 -4.10 -15.79 17.39
CA ASP A 17 -4.69 -15.15 16.24
C ASP A 17 -3.58 -14.62 15.33
N LYS A 18 -3.56 -15.08 14.07
CA LYS A 18 -2.54 -14.69 13.11
C LYS A 18 -2.90 -13.46 12.29
N ARG A 19 -4.11 -12.92 12.47
CA ARG A 19 -4.53 -11.78 11.68
C ARG A 19 -3.66 -10.55 11.90
N PRO A 20 -3.22 -10.21 13.12
CA PRO A 20 -2.34 -9.05 13.27
C PRO A 20 -1.06 -9.16 12.47
N GLN A 21 -0.45 -10.35 12.45
CA GLN A 21 0.77 -10.55 11.67
C GLN A 21 0.49 -10.43 10.18
N LEU A 22 -0.63 -10.97 9.71
CA LEU A 22 -0.98 -10.88 8.30
C LEU A 22 -1.26 -9.43 7.90
N ILE A 23 -1.98 -8.69 8.73
CA ILE A 23 -2.24 -7.27 8.46
C ILE A 23 -0.93 -6.51 8.35
N GLU A 24 0.00 -6.75 9.26
CA GLU A 24 1.30 -6.10 9.21
C GLU A 24 2.04 -6.45 7.93
N ALA A 25 1.99 -7.73 7.54
CA ALA A 25 2.64 -8.17 6.31
C ALA A 25 2.03 -7.52 5.08
N ILE A 26 0.71 -7.34 5.08
CA ILE A 26 0.03 -6.67 3.97
C ILE A 26 0.48 -5.22 3.88
N LYS A 27 0.56 -4.53 5.01
CA LYS A 27 0.99 -3.14 5.02
C LYS A 27 2.43 -3.00 4.53
N LEU A 28 3.32 -3.86 5.02
CA LEU A 28 4.71 -3.81 4.59
C LEU A 28 4.86 -4.11 3.11
N ALA A 29 4.13 -5.11 2.62
CA ALA A 29 4.19 -5.43 1.19
C ALA A 29 3.67 -4.28 0.33
N THR A 30 2.64 -3.57 0.79
CA THR A 30 2.11 -2.42 0.08
C THR A 30 3.15 -1.31 0.02
N ILE A 31 3.80 -1.03 1.14
CA ILE A 31 4.85 -0.01 1.20
C ILE A 31 6.01 -0.39 0.29
N ASP A 32 6.44 -1.64 0.36
CA ASP A 32 7.54 -2.12 -0.49
C ASP A 32 7.20 -1.97 -1.97
N TYR A 33 5.95 -2.27 -2.33
CA TYR A 33 5.52 -2.14 -3.72
C TYR A 33 5.57 -0.70 -4.18
N VAL A 34 5.05 0.22 -3.37
CA VAL A 34 4.96 1.63 -3.75
C VAL A 34 6.33 2.30 -3.78
N TYR A 35 7.21 1.90 -2.86
CA TYR A 35 8.53 2.54 -2.74
C TYR A 35 9.61 1.85 -3.57
N ALA A 36 9.27 0.81 -4.32
CA ALA A 36 10.27 0.07 -5.09
C ALA A 36 10.94 0.96 -6.13
N ASN A 37 12.25 0.83 -6.25
CA ASN A 37 13.04 1.57 -7.22
C ASN A 37 14.13 0.64 -7.78
N PRO A 38 14.02 0.20 -9.03
CA PRO A 38 13.01 0.61 -10.01
C PRO A 38 11.62 0.06 -9.69
N PRO A 39 10.59 0.66 -10.28
CA PRO A 39 9.22 0.23 -9.98
C PRO A 39 8.97 -1.22 -10.35
N ILE A 40 8.15 -1.88 -9.55
CA ILE A 40 7.76 -3.26 -9.81
C ILE A 40 6.77 -3.27 -10.96
N ARG A 41 7.04 -4.10 -11.98
CA ARG A 41 6.22 -4.13 -13.19
C ARG A 41 4.92 -4.87 -13.04
N LYS A 42 4.85 -5.77 -12.08
CA LYS A 42 3.66 -6.56 -11.80
C LYS A 42 2.59 -5.65 -11.19
N ASN A 43 1.31 -5.89 -11.49
CA ASN A 43 0.29 -5.06 -10.85
C ASN A 43 0.20 -5.38 -9.36
N PHE A 44 -0.48 -4.50 -8.62
CA PHE A 44 -0.48 -4.60 -7.16
C PHE A 44 -1.10 -5.91 -6.66
N SER A 45 -2.24 -6.32 -7.22
CA SER A 45 -2.88 -7.54 -6.74
C SER A 45 -2.02 -8.77 -6.98
N ASP A 46 -1.38 -8.86 -8.14
CA ASP A 46 -0.48 -9.98 -8.41
C ASP A 46 0.73 -9.96 -7.48
N TYR A 47 1.26 -8.78 -7.21
CA TYR A 47 2.39 -8.66 -6.32
C TYR A 47 2.04 -9.13 -4.91
N ILE A 48 0.87 -8.74 -4.42
CA ILE A 48 0.42 -9.12 -3.09
C ILE A 48 0.22 -10.62 -2.98
N ILE A 49 -0.42 -11.23 -4.00
CA ILE A 49 -0.62 -12.68 -4.02
C ILE A 49 0.72 -13.40 -4.00
N ASP A 50 1.65 -12.97 -4.85
CA ASP A 50 2.93 -13.65 -4.96
C ASP A 50 3.78 -13.48 -3.70
N THR A 51 3.64 -12.35 -3.04
CA THR A 51 4.44 -12.06 -1.85
C THR A 51 3.92 -12.76 -0.61
N LEU A 52 2.59 -12.78 -0.46
CA LEU A 52 1.98 -13.28 0.77
C LEU A 52 1.44 -14.70 0.65
N HIS A 53 1.30 -15.19 -0.58
CA HIS A 53 0.86 -16.58 -0.86
C HIS A 53 -0.56 -16.86 -0.37
N TYR A 54 -1.43 -15.87 -0.47
CA TYR A 54 -2.84 -16.01 -0.19
C TYR A 54 -3.63 -15.47 -1.36
N ASP A 55 -4.86 -15.93 -1.51
CA ASP A 55 -5.77 -15.40 -2.52
C ASP A 55 -6.05 -13.92 -2.22
N TYR A 56 -6.12 -13.09 -3.27
CA TYR A 56 -6.30 -11.66 -3.08
C TYR A 56 -7.62 -11.34 -2.39
N HIS A 57 -8.67 -12.08 -2.71
CA HIS A 57 -9.97 -11.85 -2.08
C HIS A 57 -9.90 -12.05 -0.57
N TYR A 58 -9.21 -13.09 -0.15
CA TYR A 58 -9.02 -13.36 1.28
C TYR A 58 -8.22 -12.24 1.95
N ILE A 59 -7.14 -11.81 1.30
CA ILE A 59 -6.29 -10.73 1.83
C ILE A 59 -7.10 -9.45 1.95
N SER A 60 -7.87 -9.13 0.91
CA SER A 60 -8.66 -7.92 0.87
C SER A 60 -9.75 -7.92 1.95
N ASP A 61 -10.42 -9.06 2.14
CA ASP A 61 -11.45 -9.18 3.16
C ASP A 61 -10.90 -9.00 4.56
N ILE A 62 -9.80 -9.68 4.86
CA ILE A 62 -9.19 -9.59 6.17
C ILE A 62 -8.73 -8.16 6.44
N PHE A 63 -8.12 -7.53 5.43
CA PHE A 63 -7.62 -6.17 5.61
C PHE A 63 -8.77 -5.21 5.90
N SER A 64 -9.81 -5.23 5.06
CA SER A 64 -10.90 -4.28 5.21
C SER A 64 -11.68 -4.49 6.49
N SER A 65 -11.89 -5.73 6.92
CA SER A 65 -12.64 -5.99 8.14
C SER A 65 -11.84 -5.59 9.38
N THR A 66 -10.51 -5.66 9.30
CA THR A 66 -9.66 -5.32 10.45
C THR A 66 -9.34 -3.83 10.50
N GLU A 67 -9.02 -3.23 9.35
CA GLU A 67 -8.54 -1.85 9.30
C GLU A 67 -9.64 -0.83 9.04
N GLY A 68 -10.81 -1.28 8.65
CA GLY A 68 -11.93 -0.38 8.42
C GLY A 68 -11.90 0.37 7.11
N LEU A 69 -11.00 0.00 6.18
CA LEU A 69 -11.00 0.57 4.85
C LEU A 69 -10.50 -0.47 3.86
N PRO A 70 -10.96 -0.38 2.59
CA PRO A 70 -10.51 -1.34 1.57
C PRO A 70 -9.01 -1.25 1.31
N LEU A 71 -8.42 -2.40 0.99
CA LEU A 71 -6.98 -2.44 0.71
C LEU A 71 -6.58 -1.52 -0.42
N GLY A 72 -7.41 -1.42 -1.46
CA GLY A 72 -7.13 -0.49 -2.56
C GLY A 72 -7.03 0.94 -2.10
N LYS A 73 -7.87 1.34 -1.16
CA LYS A 73 -7.82 2.69 -0.60
C LYS A 73 -6.55 2.90 0.22
N TYR A 74 -6.14 1.89 0.95
CA TYR A 74 -4.88 1.97 1.70
C TYR A 74 -3.71 2.15 0.75
N ALA A 75 -3.69 1.40 -0.35
CA ALA A 75 -2.62 1.53 -1.34
C ALA A 75 -2.57 2.94 -1.92
N ILE A 76 -3.73 3.54 -2.17
CA ILE A 76 -3.79 4.92 -2.65
C ILE A 76 -3.19 5.87 -1.62
N LYS A 77 -3.51 5.68 -0.35
CA LYS A 77 -2.94 6.54 0.70
C LYS A 77 -1.42 6.44 0.74
N VAL A 78 -0.89 5.24 0.60
CA VAL A 78 0.57 5.04 0.59
C VAL A 78 1.17 5.74 -0.64
N ARG A 79 0.54 5.59 -1.81
CA ARG A 79 1.01 6.25 -3.02
C ARG A 79 0.99 7.77 -2.88
N MET A 80 -0.05 8.31 -2.29
CA MET A 80 -0.17 9.77 -2.14
C MET A 80 0.88 10.29 -1.16
N HIS A 81 1.16 9.54 -0.11
CA HIS A 81 2.21 9.91 0.82
C HIS A 81 3.57 9.96 0.12
N ARG A 82 3.86 8.94 -0.68
CA ARG A 82 5.11 8.91 -1.43
C ARG A 82 5.17 10.01 -2.49
N ALA A 83 4.03 10.26 -3.15
CA ALA A 83 3.96 11.33 -4.15
C ALA A 83 4.30 12.67 -3.53
N ARG A 84 3.70 12.97 -2.37
CA ARG A 84 3.99 14.23 -1.68
C ARG A 84 5.46 14.34 -1.33
N GLN A 85 6.04 13.24 -0.88
CA GLN A 85 7.46 13.22 -0.53
C GLN A 85 8.34 13.51 -1.74
N LEU A 86 8.06 12.85 -2.85
CA LEU A 86 8.84 13.06 -4.08
C LEU A 86 8.67 14.47 -4.63
N LEU A 87 7.45 15.00 -4.55
CA LEU A 87 7.18 16.36 -5.00
C LEU A 87 7.95 17.39 -4.19
N ARG A 88 8.09 17.16 -2.89
CA ARG A 88 8.80 18.09 -2.00
C ARG A 88 10.31 17.97 -2.11
N THR A 89 10.82 16.77 -2.32
CA THR A 89 12.24 16.50 -2.10
C THR A 89 13.05 16.27 -3.37
N THR A 90 12.40 16.15 -4.54
CA THR A 90 13.12 15.91 -5.79
C THR A 90 12.71 16.92 -6.85
N GLU A 91 13.52 16.96 -7.92
CA GLU A 91 13.20 17.76 -9.11
C GLU A 91 12.56 16.90 -10.18
N ASP A 92 12.17 15.67 -9.86
CA ASP A 92 11.58 14.77 -10.85
C ASP A 92 10.32 15.38 -11.43
N SER A 93 10.12 15.14 -12.72
CA SER A 93 8.91 15.60 -13.39
C SER A 93 7.68 14.88 -12.85
N ILE A 94 6.51 15.48 -13.05
CA ILE A 94 5.27 14.83 -12.64
C ILE A 94 5.13 13.48 -13.35
N ALA A 95 5.52 13.41 -14.63
CA ALA A 95 5.47 12.16 -15.37
C ALA A 95 6.38 11.09 -14.75
N ASP A 96 7.59 11.49 -14.35
CA ASP A 96 8.51 10.53 -13.73
C ASP A 96 7.99 10.04 -12.39
N ILE A 97 7.40 10.91 -11.62
CA ILE A 97 6.81 10.52 -10.34
C ILE A 97 5.65 9.55 -10.56
N ALA A 98 4.80 9.84 -11.53
CA ALA A 98 3.69 8.95 -11.86
C ALA A 98 4.20 7.56 -12.23
N TYR A 99 5.23 7.51 -13.05
CA TYR A 99 5.83 6.23 -13.46
C TYR A 99 6.40 5.49 -12.24
N ALA A 100 7.12 6.20 -11.38
CA ALA A 100 7.72 5.60 -10.20
C ALA A 100 6.67 5.00 -9.26
N LEU A 101 5.48 5.58 -9.24
CA LEU A 101 4.41 5.11 -8.37
C LEU A 101 3.52 4.05 -9.02
N GLY A 102 3.84 3.66 -10.25
CA GLY A 102 3.10 2.59 -10.92
C GLY A 102 1.84 3.03 -11.63
N TYR A 103 1.67 4.32 -11.86
CA TYR A 103 0.51 4.80 -12.60
C TYR A 103 0.71 4.60 -14.09
N THR A 104 -0.38 4.34 -14.80
CA THR A 104 -0.32 4.14 -16.25
C THR A 104 -0.17 5.45 -17.00
N SER A 105 -0.55 6.57 -16.38
CA SER A 105 -0.40 7.86 -17.02
C SER A 105 -0.26 8.95 -15.97
N GLN A 106 0.38 10.05 -16.37
CA GLN A 106 0.49 11.23 -15.53
C GLN A 106 -0.88 11.82 -15.22
N THR A 107 -1.76 11.80 -16.18
CA THR A 107 -3.11 12.35 -16.00
C THR A 107 -3.86 11.60 -14.90
N TYR A 108 -3.77 10.28 -14.92
CA TYR A 108 -4.46 9.47 -13.91
C TYR A 108 -3.94 9.79 -12.52
N MET A 109 -2.62 9.85 -12.36
CA MET A 109 -2.05 10.21 -11.06
C MET A 109 -2.48 11.61 -10.63
N SER A 110 -2.44 12.57 -11.54
CA SER A 110 -2.79 13.95 -11.20
C SER A 110 -4.24 14.07 -10.75
N THR A 111 -5.14 13.36 -11.43
CA THR A 111 -6.55 13.36 -11.07
C THR A 111 -6.74 12.77 -9.68
N GLN A 112 -6.09 11.65 -9.42
CA GLN A 112 -6.21 11.02 -8.11
C GLN A 112 -5.59 11.87 -7.02
N PHE A 113 -4.44 12.47 -7.30
CA PHE A 113 -3.75 13.32 -6.33
C PHE A 113 -4.65 14.50 -5.94
N LYS A 114 -5.26 15.14 -6.93
CA LYS A 114 -6.13 16.28 -6.65
C LYS A 114 -7.37 15.84 -5.85
N LYS A 115 -7.90 14.68 -6.18
CA LYS A 115 -9.04 14.17 -5.44
C LYS A 115 -8.70 13.91 -3.97
N GLU A 116 -7.51 13.37 -3.72
CA GLU A 116 -7.11 12.99 -2.37
C GLU A 116 -6.56 14.15 -1.55
N THR A 117 -5.95 15.14 -2.19
CA THR A 117 -5.25 16.21 -1.47
C THR A 117 -5.87 17.59 -1.66
N GLY A 118 -6.71 17.77 -2.67
CA GLY A 118 -7.30 19.06 -2.98
C GLY A 118 -6.46 19.92 -3.90
N LEU A 119 -5.23 19.51 -4.21
CA LEU A 119 -4.33 20.27 -5.06
C LEU A 119 -3.80 19.39 -6.18
N SER A 120 -3.49 20.00 -7.32
CA SER A 120 -2.75 19.25 -8.35
C SER A 120 -1.33 19.00 -7.86
N PRO A 121 -0.63 18.01 -8.42
CA PRO A 121 0.77 17.78 -8.03
C PRO A 121 1.63 19.02 -8.19
N LEU A 122 1.45 19.75 -9.28
CA LEU A 122 2.26 20.95 -9.51
C LEU A 122 1.96 22.04 -8.49
N GLN A 123 0.69 22.24 -8.17
CA GLN A 123 0.31 23.21 -7.14
C GLN A 123 0.88 22.83 -5.79
N TYR A 124 0.82 21.56 -5.47
CA TYR A 124 1.37 21.07 -4.20
C TYR A 124 2.87 21.32 -4.12
N ARG A 125 3.58 21.02 -5.22
CA ARG A 125 5.03 21.24 -5.25
C ARG A 125 5.38 22.69 -5.01
N LYS A 126 4.70 23.60 -5.70
CA LYS A 126 4.95 25.02 -5.54
C LYS A 126 4.67 25.49 -4.12
N GLN A 127 3.56 25.03 -3.56
CA GLN A 127 3.17 25.45 -2.22
C GLN A 127 4.13 24.94 -1.16
N SER A 128 4.60 23.70 -1.32
CA SER A 128 5.46 23.07 -0.32
C SER A 128 6.89 23.64 -0.32
N ARG A 129 7.26 24.39 -1.36
CA ARG A 129 8.62 24.91 -1.52
C ARG A 129 8.72 26.41 -1.29
N LYS A 130 7.70 27.01 -0.73
CA LYS A 130 7.75 28.41 -0.39
C LYS A 130 8.65 28.67 0.80
#